data_65297b63458549629ace5b2572c15e37
#
_entry.id   65297b63458549629ace5b2572c15e37
#
_cell.length_a   1.000
_cell.length_b   1.000
_cell.length_c   1.000
_cell.angle_alpha   90.00
_cell.angle_beta   90.00
_cell.angle_gamma   90.00
#
_symmetry.space_group_name_H-M   'P 1'
#
loop_
_entity.id
_entity.type
_entity.pdbx_description
1 polymer ?
#
loop_
_entity_poly.entity_id
_entity_poly.type
_entity_poly.pdbx_seq_one_letter_code
_entity_poly.pdbx_strand_id
1 'polypeptide(L)'
;MAYEVSFSELKAWRTCRMLHHYKYHERLEPRTKPVALKRGSWIHALLEAYYKGNDWRGVHQALTDEFALLMDEEREYYGDLPGTAETLMTLYEQTYPNDRTLEVEMEFRGFPLSPTVLLNGRIDLVLEDSRGVWVVEHKTVSRMPGEDERIVNPQVALYIPVVEQQLRVQVNGVLWNYLITRIPKRKEKELLHRRYLPINKNVLSRLREEATVAAVEIQHLTRPYRSLNPMLCRTCSYRSLCIGELMGLDVEFIKRTEYTERRQQDDNNEEDGEAE
;
A
#
# COMPACT_ATOMS: atom_id res chain seq x y z
N MET A 1 -20.40 16.87 -10.00
CA MET A 1 -18.92 16.81 -9.90
C MET A 1 -18.50 15.35 -9.97
N ALA A 2 -17.39 15.04 -10.61
CA ALA A 2 -16.86 13.67 -10.59
C ALA A 2 -16.36 13.33 -9.18
N TYR A 3 -16.50 12.06 -8.79
CA TYR A 3 -16.01 11.55 -7.52
C TYR A 3 -14.56 11.13 -7.66
N GLU A 4 -13.71 11.58 -6.76
CA GLU A 4 -12.29 11.20 -6.73
C GLU A 4 -12.09 10.06 -5.74
N VAL A 5 -11.37 9.02 -6.17
CA VAL A 5 -11.12 7.81 -5.38
C VAL A 5 -9.67 7.38 -5.52
N SER A 6 -9.07 6.83 -4.47
CA SER A 6 -7.77 6.17 -4.51
C SER A 6 -7.92 4.64 -4.53
N PHE A 7 -6.85 3.93 -4.92
CA PHE A 7 -6.82 2.48 -4.79
C PHE A 7 -6.99 2.02 -3.33
N SER A 8 -6.34 2.69 -2.40
CA SER A 8 -6.43 2.38 -0.96
C SER A 8 -7.85 2.57 -0.42
N GLU A 9 -8.59 3.56 -0.92
CA GLU A 9 -10.00 3.76 -0.58
C GLU A 9 -10.87 2.61 -1.12
N LEU A 10 -10.69 2.23 -2.39
CA LEU A 10 -11.38 1.09 -2.99
C LEU A 10 -11.10 -0.22 -2.23
N LYS A 11 -9.86 -0.43 -1.81
CA LYS A 11 -9.47 -1.59 -1.01
C LYS A 11 -10.14 -1.58 0.36
N ALA A 12 -10.13 -0.46 1.06
CA ALA A 12 -10.81 -0.31 2.34
C ALA A 12 -12.31 -0.59 2.24
N TRP A 13 -12.95 -0.06 1.19
CA TRP A 13 -14.35 -0.30 0.88
C TRP A 13 -14.67 -1.79 0.66
N ARG A 14 -13.88 -2.46 -0.19
CA ARG A 14 -14.05 -3.89 -0.48
C ARG A 14 -13.80 -4.76 0.74
N THR A 15 -12.87 -4.36 1.61
CA THR A 15 -12.55 -5.08 2.84
C THR A 15 -13.71 -5.00 3.84
N CYS A 16 -14.16 -3.80 4.17
CA CYS A 16 -15.28 -3.59 5.11
C CYS A 16 -15.82 -2.16 5.01
N ARG A 17 -17.16 -2.00 4.82
CA ARG A 17 -17.80 -0.68 4.71
C ARG A 17 -17.62 0.16 5.97
N MET A 18 -17.59 -0.47 7.16
CA MET A 18 -17.30 0.26 8.42
C MET A 18 -15.84 0.69 8.51
N LEU A 19 -14.87 -0.11 8.03
CA LEU A 19 -13.48 0.31 7.94
C LEU A 19 -13.34 1.54 7.05
N HIS A 20 -13.95 1.50 5.86
CA HIS A 20 -14.00 2.66 4.96
C HIS A 20 -14.62 3.87 5.63
N HIS A 21 -15.75 3.69 6.34
CA HIS A 21 -16.45 4.78 7.02
C HIS A 21 -15.55 5.46 8.06
N TYR A 22 -14.92 4.71 8.96
CA TYR A 22 -14.02 5.30 9.96
C TYR A 22 -12.83 6.01 9.32
N LYS A 23 -12.22 5.40 8.31
CA LYS A 23 -11.00 5.91 7.70
C LYS A 23 -11.22 7.12 6.78
N TYR A 24 -12.23 7.07 5.91
CA TYR A 24 -12.42 8.06 4.84
C TYR A 24 -13.57 9.03 5.12
N HIS A 25 -14.61 8.60 5.79
CA HIS A 25 -15.75 9.47 6.11
C HIS A 25 -15.55 10.19 7.46
N GLU A 26 -15.21 9.47 8.52
CA GLU A 26 -14.89 10.07 9.82
C GLU A 26 -13.45 10.59 9.91
N ARG A 27 -12.61 10.27 8.94
CA ARG A 27 -11.20 10.67 8.84
C ARG A 27 -10.38 10.33 10.07
N LEU A 28 -10.54 9.12 10.57
CA LEU A 28 -9.78 8.63 11.70
C LEU A 28 -8.50 7.89 11.24
N GLU A 29 -7.39 8.17 11.92
CA GLU A 29 -6.11 7.47 11.75
C GLU A 29 -5.67 6.90 13.10
N PRO A 30 -5.35 5.59 13.20
CA PRO A 30 -4.84 5.02 14.44
C PRO A 30 -3.55 5.72 14.90
N ARG A 31 -3.44 6.07 16.18
CA ARG A 31 -2.23 6.68 16.76
C ARG A 31 -1.02 5.76 16.63
N THR A 32 -1.22 4.47 16.86
CA THR A 32 -0.19 3.46 16.65
C THR A 32 -0.45 2.73 15.35
N LYS A 33 0.44 2.92 14.38
CA LYS A 33 0.35 2.24 13.08
C LYS A 33 0.63 0.73 13.25
N PRO A 34 -0.05 -0.15 12.51
CA PRO A 34 0.34 -1.56 12.46
C PRO A 34 1.80 -1.74 12.03
N VAL A 35 2.48 -2.75 12.60
CA VAL A 35 3.89 -3.05 12.31
C VAL A 35 4.14 -3.21 10.81
N ALA A 36 3.25 -3.89 10.11
CA ALA A 36 3.36 -4.10 8.66
C ALA A 36 3.34 -2.78 7.89
N LEU A 37 2.43 -1.85 8.22
CA LEU A 37 2.37 -0.52 7.60
C LEU A 37 3.62 0.31 7.89
N LYS A 38 4.06 0.37 9.16
CA LYS A 38 5.27 1.13 9.53
C LYS A 38 6.51 0.60 8.80
N ARG A 39 6.59 -0.74 8.64
CA ARG A 39 7.68 -1.40 7.92
C ARG A 39 7.61 -1.13 6.42
N GLY A 40 6.41 -1.20 5.84
CA GLY A 40 6.16 -0.85 4.44
C GLY A 40 6.66 0.55 4.13
N SER A 41 6.14 1.56 4.84
CA SER A 41 6.53 2.96 4.65
C SER A 41 8.03 3.18 4.77
N TRP A 42 8.69 2.50 5.71
CA TRP A 42 10.14 2.59 5.85
C TRP A 42 10.88 2.09 4.60
N ILE A 43 10.54 0.87 4.16
CA ILE A 43 11.18 0.25 2.99
C ILE A 43 10.89 1.04 1.70
N HIS A 44 9.67 1.54 1.51
CA HIS A 44 9.34 2.37 0.35
C HIS A 44 10.15 3.68 0.33
N ALA A 45 10.30 4.36 1.47
CA ALA A 45 11.15 5.55 1.54
C ALA A 45 12.62 5.28 1.15
N LEU A 46 13.14 4.10 1.53
CA LEU A 46 14.50 3.70 1.15
C LEU A 46 14.61 3.32 -0.33
N LEU A 47 13.60 2.62 -0.87
CA LEU A 47 13.55 2.27 -2.31
C LEU A 47 13.38 3.52 -3.16
N GLU A 48 12.54 4.46 -2.74
CA GLU A 48 12.39 5.76 -3.38
C GLU A 48 13.74 6.49 -3.47
N ALA A 49 14.46 6.60 -2.33
CA ALA A 49 15.77 7.23 -2.31
C ALA A 49 16.76 6.51 -3.23
N TYR A 50 16.79 5.18 -3.19
CA TYR A 50 17.65 4.36 -4.03
C TYR A 50 17.41 4.61 -5.53
N TYR A 51 16.15 4.55 -5.99
CA TYR A 51 15.80 4.72 -7.40
C TYR A 51 15.90 6.18 -7.90
N LYS A 52 15.79 7.15 -7.00
CA LYS A 52 16.07 8.57 -7.31
C LYS A 52 17.58 8.89 -7.33
N GLY A 53 18.44 7.92 -7.04
CA GLY A 53 19.89 8.13 -6.97
C GLY A 53 20.33 8.94 -5.74
N ASN A 54 19.48 9.02 -4.72
CA ASN A 54 19.77 9.66 -3.45
C ASN A 54 20.47 8.67 -2.48
N ASP A 55 21.05 9.21 -1.42
CA ASP A 55 21.66 8.39 -0.35
C ASP A 55 20.57 7.74 0.52
N TRP A 56 20.19 6.52 0.20
CA TRP A 56 19.23 5.76 0.99
C TRP A 56 19.74 5.45 2.41
N ARG A 57 21.06 5.39 2.63
CA ARG A 57 21.64 5.18 3.97
C ARG A 57 21.44 6.40 4.85
N GLY A 58 21.56 7.60 4.29
CA GLY A 58 21.23 8.84 5.00
C GLY A 58 19.74 8.92 5.36
N VAL A 59 18.85 8.51 4.46
CA VAL A 59 17.41 8.39 4.74
C VAL A 59 17.16 7.36 5.84
N HIS A 60 17.80 6.19 5.76
CA HIS A 60 17.70 5.15 6.77
C HIS A 60 18.15 5.63 8.16
N GLN A 61 19.28 6.35 8.23
CA GLN A 61 19.77 6.91 9.48
C GLN A 61 18.78 7.91 10.09
N ALA A 62 18.21 8.81 9.28
CA ALA A 62 17.21 9.76 9.75
C ALA A 62 15.96 9.06 10.33
N LEU A 63 15.44 8.03 9.63
CA LEU A 63 14.33 7.23 10.12
C LEU A 63 14.68 6.43 11.40
N THR A 64 15.94 5.98 11.53
CA THR A 64 16.44 5.29 12.72
C THR A 64 16.53 6.24 13.91
N ASP A 65 16.98 7.48 13.69
CA ASP A 65 17.02 8.49 14.73
C ASP A 65 15.61 8.87 15.21
N GLU A 66 14.64 9.01 14.29
CA GLU A 66 13.23 9.21 14.66
C GLU A 66 12.66 8.01 15.43
N PHE A 67 12.99 6.79 15.02
CA PHE A 67 12.58 5.58 15.70
C PHE A 67 13.13 5.48 17.12
N ALA A 68 14.36 5.95 17.35
CA ALA A 68 14.98 5.96 18.66
C ALA A 68 14.28 6.92 19.65
N LEU A 69 13.52 7.90 19.15
CA LEU A 69 12.74 8.83 19.98
C LEU A 69 11.40 8.25 20.47
N LEU A 70 10.97 7.11 19.92
CA LEU A 70 9.77 6.41 20.39
C LEU A 70 9.96 5.89 21.81
N MET A 71 8.85 5.71 22.54
CA MET A 71 8.87 5.08 23.86
C MET A 71 9.32 3.61 23.76
N ASP A 72 9.85 3.07 24.86
CA ASP A 72 10.39 1.71 24.90
C ASP A 72 9.33 0.66 24.48
N GLU A 73 8.09 0.83 24.94
CA GLU A 73 6.97 -0.04 24.60
C GLU A 73 6.63 -0.01 23.10
N GLU A 74 6.73 1.17 22.48
CA GLU A 74 6.50 1.31 21.04
C GLU A 74 7.63 0.66 20.24
N ARG A 75 8.88 0.82 20.66
CA ARG A 75 10.04 0.17 20.02
C ARG A 75 9.96 -1.35 20.15
N GLU A 76 9.55 -1.86 21.31
CA GLU A 76 9.34 -3.28 21.52
C GLU A 76 8.22 -3.82 20.61
N TYR A 77 7.11 -3.06 20.45
CA TYR A 77 6.01 -3.40 19.56
C TYR A 77 6.45 -3.51 18.10
N TYR A 78 7.28 -2.59 17.61
CA TYR A 78 7.78 -2.61 16.23
C TYR A 78 8.94 -3.59 16.01
N GLY A 79 9.64 -4.01 17.06
CA GLY A 79 10.81 -4.89 17.00
C GLY A 79 12.00 -4.27 16.28
N ASP A 80 12.88 -5.13 15.74
CA ASP A 80 14.06 -4.68 14.99
C ASP A 80 13.71 -4.26 13.56
N LEU A 81 12.98 -3.16 13.47
CA LEU A 81 12.58 -2.57 12.20
C LEU A 81 13.78 -1.93 11.47
N PRO A 82 14.66 -1.14 12.12
CA PRO A 82 15.86 -0.61 11.47
C PRO A 82 16.78 -1.68 10.90
N GLY A 83 17.15 -2.68 11.68
CA GLY A 83 18.06 -3.75 11.23
C GLY A 83 17.46 -4.60 10.12
N THR A 84 16.15 -4.85 10.16
CA THR A 84 15.43 -5.53 9.06
C THR A 84 15.50 -4.71 7.77
N ALA A 85 15.26 -3.39 7.84
CA ALA A 85 15.28 -2.50 6.68
C ALA A 85 16.68 -2.40 6.08
N GLU A 86 17.71 -2.22 6.91
CA GLU A 86 19.11 -2.15 6.47
C GLU A 86 19.54 -3.44 5.75
N THR A 87 19.22 -4.60 6.33
CA THR A 87 19.53 -5.92 5.74
C THR A 87 18.88 -6.06 4.35
N LEU A 88 17.59 -5.75 4.24
CA LEU A 88 16.86 -5.86 2.98
C LEU A 88 17.40 -4.89 1.93
N MET A 89 17.69 -3.65 2.27
CA MET A 89 18.19 -2.67 1.32
C MET A 89 19.62 -2.91 0.88
N THR A 90 20.49 -3.38 1.79
CA THR A 90 21.85 -3.79 1.43
C THR A 90 21.84 -4.94 0.42
N LEU A 91 21.00 -5.94 0.65
CA LEU A 91 20.83 -7.06 -0.28
C LEU A 91 20.19 -6.58 -1.60
N TYR A 92 19.25 -5.64 -1.54
CA TYR A 92 18.57 -5.10 -2.71
C TYR A 92 19.52 -4.37 -3.65
N GLU A 93 20.34 -3.48 -3.13
CA GLU A 93 21.37 -2.76 -3.87
C GLU A 93 22.37 -3.71 -4.57
N GLN A 94 22.76 -4.79 -3.89
CA GLN A 94 23.64 -5.81 -4.47
C GLN A 94 22.96 -6.63 -5.56
N THR A 95 21.66 -6.88 -5.43
CA THR A 95 20.90 -7.75 -6.34
C THR A 95 20.44 -7.03 -7.60
N TYR A 96 20.09 -5.75 -7.50
CA TYR A 96 19.49 -4.97 -8.58
C TYR A 96 20.20 -3.63 -8.83
N PRO A 97 21.54 -3.64 -9.12
CA PRO A 97 22.33 -2.41 -9.19
C PRO A 97 22.11 -1.58 -10.46
N ASN A 98 21.48 -2.12 -11.49
CA ASN A 98 21.46 -1.56 -12.84
C ASN A 98 20.04 -1.52 -13.46
N ASP A 99 19.00 -1.31 -12.67
CA ASP A 99 17.66 -1.12 -13.21
C ASP A 99 17.56 0.20 -13.99
N ARG A 100 17.05 0.14 -15.22
CA ARG A 100 16.74 1.35 -15.99
C ARG A 100 15.38 1.91 -15.54
N THR A 101 15.45 2.93 -14.73
CA THR A 101 14.28 3.63 -14.18
C THR A 101 13.75 4.63 -15.19
N LEU A 102 12.43 4.66 -15.40
CA LEU A 102 11.73 5.66 -16.18
C LEU A 102 11.08 6.70 -15.26
N GLU A 103 10.39 6.28 -14.21
CA GLU A 103 9.76 7.14 -13.21
C GLU A 103 9.80 6.50 -11.83
N VAL A 104 9.86 7.33 -10.78
CA VAL A 104 9.88 6.93 -9.36
C VAL A 104 8.84 7.73 -8.60
N GLU A 105 7.97 7.06 -7.85
CA GLU A 105 6.90 7.69 -7.05
C GLU A 105 6.04 8.64 -7.91
N MET A 106 5.59 8.12 -9.06
CA MET A 106 4.83 8.89 -10.03
C MET A 106 3.43 9.20 -9.52
N GLU A 107 3.21 10.44 -9.10
CA GLU A 107 1.88 10.89 -8.68
C GLU A 107 0.98 11.18 -9.88
N PHE A 108 -0.29 10.85 -9.76
CA PHE A 108 -1.30 11.20 -10.73
C PHE A 108 -2.62 11.57 -10.06
N ARG A 109 -3.36 12.48 -10.70
CA ARG A 109 -4.67 12.93 -10.23
C ARG A 109 -5.65 13.04 -11.38
N GLY A 110 -6.92 12.77 -11.08
CA GLY A 110 -8.01 12.96 -12.04
C GLY A 110 -7.98 12.01 -13.24
N PHE A 111 -7.36 10.83 -13.11
CA PHE A 111 -7.40 9.85 -14.20
C PHE A 111 -8.80 9.25 -14.35
N PRO A 112 -9.45 9.33 -15.52
CA PRO A 112 -10.84 8.91 -15.65
C PRO A 112 -10.99 7.39 -15.62
N LEU A 113 -11.69 6.86 -14.63
CA LEU A 113 -12.20 5.48 -14.62
C LEU A 113 -13.54 5.39 -15.34
N SER A 114 -14.40 6.42 -15.18
CA SER A 114 -15.67 6.58 -15.85
C SER A 114 -15.99 8.07 -16.00
N PRO A 115 -17.08 8.48 -16.65
CA PRO A 115 -17.50 9.88 -16.74
C PRO A 115 -17.74 10.56 -15.39
N THR A 116 -17.99 9.79 -14.34
CA THR A 116 -18.32 10.28 -13.00
C THR A 116 -17.32 9.90 -11.92
N VAL A 117 -16.26 9.12 -12.25
CA VAL A 117 -15.26 8.63 -11.30
C VAL A 117 -13.85 8.93 -11.81
N LEU A 118 -13.07 9.60 -10.97
CA LEU A 118 -11.67 9.91 -11.22
C LEU A 118 -10.79 9.13 -10.23
N LEU A 119 -9.69 8.58 -10.71
CA LEU A 119 -8.69 7.88 -9.90
C LEU A 119 -7.52 8.82 -9.60
N ASN A 120 -7.12 8.85 -8.34
CA ASN A 120 -5.89 9.48 -7.86
C ASN A 120 -4.97 8.39 -7.28
N GLY A 121 -3.67 8.62 -7.32
CA GLY A 121 -2.73 7.68 -6.72
C GLY A 121 -1.29 8.00 -6.98
N ARG A 122 -0.44 7.10 -6.53
CA ARG A 122 1.01 7.13 -6.70
C ARG A 122 1.48 5.75 -7.13
N ILE A 123 2.36 5.71 -8.11
CA ILE A 123 2.94 4.49 -8.66
C ILE A 123 4.39 4.43 -8.19
N ASP A 124 4.76 3.37 -7.49
CA ASP A 124 6.06 3.23 -6.85
C ASP A 124 7.22 3.42 -7.82
N LEU A 125 7.16 2.69 -8.95
CA LEU A 125 8.25 2.68 -9.91
C LEU A 125 7.77 2.27 -11.30
N VAL A 126 8.33 2.88 -12.33
CA VAL A 126 8.25 2.40 -13.72
C VAL A 126 9.66 2.14 -14.20
N LEU A 127 9.94 0.92 -14.64
CA LEU A 127 11.25 0.54 -15.16
C LEU A 127 11.16 -0.08 -16.56
N GLU A 128 12.30 -0.07 -17.26
CA GLU A 128 12.47 -0.71 -18.56
C GLU A 128 13.60 -1.76 -18.46
N ASP A 129 13.34 -2.96 -18.93
CA ASP A 129 14.35 -4.00 -19.09
C ASP A 129 14.32 -4.61 -20.51
N SER A 130 15.09 -5.65 -20.76
CA SER A 130 15.13 -6.31 -22.07
C SER A 130 13.80 -6.92 -22.54
N ARG A 131 12.81 -7.02 -21.66
CA ARG A 131 11.47 -7.55 -21.93
C ARG A 131 10.44 -6.44 -22.16
N GLY A 132 10.79 -5.17 -21.91
CA GLY A 132 9.96 -4.00 -22.12
C GLY A 132 9.77 -3.14 -20.88
N VAL A 133 8.67 -2.38 -20.87
CA VAL A 133 8.31 -1.44 -19.78
C VAL A 133 7.36 -2.12 -18.79
N TRP A 134 7.64 -1.95 -17.51
CA TRP A 134 6.91 -2.59 -16.40
C TRP A 134 6.51 -1.56 -15.36
N VAL A 135 5.26 -1.62 -14.93
CA VAL A 135 4.82 -0.98 -13.68
C VAL A 135 5.31 -1.85 -12.53
N VAL A 136 6.10 -1.30 -11.65
CA VAL A 136 6.62 -2.01 -10.49
C VAL A 136 5.82 -1.65 -9.26
N GLU A 137 5.45 -2.66 -8.51
CA GLU A 137 4.81 -2.52 -7.21
C GLU A 137 5.68 -3.19 -6.15
N HIS A 138 6.13 -2.41 -5.19
CA HIS A 138 6.90 -2.89 -4.05
C HIS A 138 5.99 -3.44 -2.96
N LYS A 139 6.27 -4.64 -2.47
CA LYS A 139 5.51 -5.23 -1.37
C LYS A 139 6.44 -5.81 -0.31
N THR A 140 6.29 -5.35 0.92
CA THR A 140 6.90 -5.99 2.09
C THR A 140 5.94 -7.03 2.64
N VAL A 141 6.38 -8.29 2.69
CA VAL A 141 5.52 -9.43 3.07
C VAL A 141 6.26 -10.36 4.04
N SER A 142 5.53 -11.02 4.93
CA SER A 142 6.10 -12.07 5.80
C SER A 142 6.28 -13.40 5.07
N ARG A 143 5.50 -13.63 4.01
CA ARG A 143 5.55 -14.82 3.15
C ARG A 143 5.19 -14.43 1.72
N MET A 144 5.66 -15.21 0.75
CA MET A 144 5.30 -15.02 -0.65
C MET A 144 3.80 -15.27 -0.87
N PRO A 145 3.07 -14.33 -1.49
CA PRO A 145 1.68 -14.55 -1.89
C PRO A 145 1.59 -15.55 -3.05
N GLY A 146 0.43 -16.19 -3.17
CA GLY A 146 0.11 -17.08 -4.28
C GLY A 146 0.05 -16.36 -5.63
N GLU A 147 0.03 -17.13 -6.71
CA GLU A 147 -0.07 -16.56 -8.06
C GLU A 147 -1.43 -15.89 -8.27
N ASP A 148 -2.49 -16.52 -7.80
CA ASP A 148 -3.86 -16.00 -7.91
C ASP A 148 -4.02 -14.65 -7.18
N GLU A 149 -3.39 -14.49 -6.01
CA GLU A 149 -3.40 -13.23 -5.25
C GLU A 149 -2.82 -12.07 -6.06
N ARG A 150 -1.79 -12.33 -6.88
CA ARG A 150 -1.18 -11.33 -7.77
C ARG A 150 -2.07 -10.97 -8.94
N ILE A 151 -2.76 -11.96 -9.53
CA ILE A 151 -3.64 -11.77 -10.69
C ILE A 151 -4.87 -10.93 -10.30
N VAL A 152 -5.46 -11.21 -9.15
CA VAL A 152 -6.69 -10.55 -8.70
C VAL A 152 -6.47 -9.19 -8.04
N ASN A 153 -5.20 -8.76 -7.85
CA ASN A 153 -4.93 -7.45 -7.27
C ASN A 153 -5.27 -6.33 -8.28
N PRO A 154 -6.28 -5.48 -8.00
CA PRO A 154 -6.75 -4.51 -8.97
C PRO A 154 -5.85 -3.27 -9.10
N GLN A 155 -4.93 -3.02 -8.18
CA GLN A 155 -4.04 -1.86 -8.18
C GLN A 155 -3.33 -1.71 -9.52
N VAL A 156 -2.77 -2.80 -9.98
CA VAL A 156 -2.03 -2.90 -11.22
C VAL A 156 -2.89 -2.59 -12.44
N ALA A 157 -4.09 -3.16 -12.51
CA ALA A 157 -5.02 -2.94 -13.61
C ALA A 157 -5.43 -1.46 -13.71
N LEU A 158 -5.40 -0.74 -12.60
CA LEU A 158 -5.72 0.69 -12.54
C LEU A 158 -4.54 1.56 -12.97
N TYR A 159 -3.30 1.14 -12.67
CA TYR A 159 -2.10 1.95 -12.90
C TYR A 159 -1.51 1.85 -14.30
N ILE A 160 -1.63 0.70 -14.97
CA ILE A 160 -1.10 0.52 -16.33
C ILE A 160 -1.57 1.59 -17.31
N PRO A 161 -2.88 1.88 -17.45
CA PRO A 161 -3.34 2.89 -18.40
C PRO A 161 -2.89 4.31 -18.04
N VAL A 162 -2.64 4.59 -16.76
CA VAL A 162 -2.09 5.87 -16.31
C VAL A 162 -0.68 6.05 -16.84
N VAL A 163 0.19 5.04 -16.66
CA VAL A 163 1.57 5.04 -17.16
C VAL A 163 1.61 5.17 -18.68
N GLU A 164 0.80 4.35 -19.39
CA GLU A 164 0.75 4.39 -20.86
C GLU A 164 0.36 5.78 -21.39
N GLN A 165 -0.60 6.44 -20.74
CA GLN A 165 -1.05 7.77 -21.13
C GLN A 165 -0.01 8.85 -20.80
N GLN A 166 0.56 8.84 -19.59
CA GLN A 166 1.46 9.93 -19.14
C GLN A 166 2.84 9.83 -19.77
N LEU A 167 3.42 8.63 -19.84
CA LEU A 167 4.76 8.44 -20.39
C LEU A 167 4.75 8.19 -21.91
N ARG A 168 3.59 7.94 -22.51
CA ARG A 168 3.44 7.58 -23.94
C ARG A 168 4.24 6.34 -24.32
N VAL A 169 4.28 5.37 -23.47
CA VAL A 169 4.94 4.07 -23.64
C VAL A 169 3.92 2.95 -23.67
N GLN A 170 4.29 1.83 -24.27
CA GLN A 170 3.52 0.61 -24.13
C GLN A 170 4.03 -0.15 -22.91
N VAL A 171 3.16 -0.44 -21.94
CA VAL A 171 3.48 -1.23 -20.75
C VAL A 171 3.28 -2.71 -21.03
N ASN A 172 4.26 -3.54 -20.68
CA ASN A 172 4.24 -4.98 -20.91
C ASN A 172 3.49 -5.74 -19.80
N GLY A 173 3.43 -5.15 -18.61
CA GLY A 173 2.78 -5.76 -17.46
C GLY A 173 3.23 -5.16 -16.16
N VAL A 174 3.11 -5.97 -15.11
CA VAL A 174 3.51 -5.61 -13.76
C VAL A 174 4.70 -6.43 -13.31
N LEU A 175 5.58 -5.77 -12.61
CA LEU A 175 6.64 -6.40 -11.87
C LEU A 175 6.35 -6.28 -10.37
N TRP A 176 5.87 -7.35 -9.79
CA TRP A 176 5.75 -7.46 -8.34
C TRP A 176 7.13 -7.64 -7.72
N ASN A 177 7.55 -6.67 -6.91
CA ASN A 177 8.84 -6.67 -6.23
C ASN A 177 8.62 -6.93 -4.74
N TYR A 178 8.80 -8.18 -4.32
CA TYR A 178 8.58 -8.63 -2.95
C TYR A 178 9.86 -8.59 -2.13
N LEU A 179 9.77 -7.97 -0.95
CA LEU A 179 10.80 -8.00 0.07
C LEU A 179 10.25 -8.78 1.28
N ILE A 180 10.85 -9.96 1.55
CA ILE A 180 10.42 -10.82 2.65
C ILE A 180 10.98 -10.28 3.97
N THR A 181 10.10 -9.86 4.86
CA THR A 181 10.49 -9.21 6.13
C THR A 181 10.80 -10.21 7.25
N ARG A 182 10.37 -11.45 7.10
CA ARG A 182 10.72 -12.54 8.01
C ARG A 182 12.04 -13.16 7.58
N ILE A 183 13.17 -12.66 8.14
CA ILE A 183 14.52 -13.13 7.82
C ILE A 183 14.76 -14.48 8.50
N PRO A 184 14.80 -15.59 7.76
CA PRO A 184 15.14 -16.90 8.32
C PRO A 184 16.65 -16.95 8.56
N LYS A 185 17.08 -17.50 9.70
CA LYS A 185 18.50 -17.60 10.14
C LYS A 185 19.46 -18.26 9.13
N ARG A 186 19.00 -18.77 7.99
CA ARG A 186 19.82 -19.57 7.05
C ARG A 186 19.71 -19.25 5.55
N LYS A 187 18.86 -18.28 5.09
CA LYS A 187 18.60 -18.09 3.65
C LYS A 187 18.38 -16.62 3.26
N GLU A 188 19.38 -15.78 3.38
CA GLU A 188 19.34 -14.38 2.92
C GLU A 188 18.98 -14.25 1.43
N LYS A 189 19.41 -15.19 0.59
CA LYS A 189 19.16 -15.17 -0.87
C LYS A 189 17.71 -15.34 -1.30
N GLU A 190 16.79 -15.69 -0.38
CA GLU A 190 15.37 -15.88 -0.66
C GLU A 190 14.52 -14.72 -0.15
N LEU A 191 15.12 -13.58 0.23
CA LEU A 191 14.40 -12.44 0.77
C LEU A 191 13.85 -11.50 -0.29
N LEU A 192 14.39 -11.55 -1.50
CA LEU A 192 14.01 -10.68 -2.61
C LEU A 192 13.46 -11.49 -3.77
N HIS A 193 12.25 -11.15 -4.20
CA HIS A 193 11.62 -11.85 -5.31
C HIS A 193 10.99 -10.87 -6.29
N ARG A 194 11.38 -10.94 -7.55
CA ARG A 194 10.69 -10.28 -8.66
C ARG A 194 9.81 -11.27 -9.40
N ARG A 195 8.53 -10.91 -9.59
CA ARG A 195 7.54 -11.72 -10.29
C ARG A 195 6.87 -10.89 -11.38
N TYR A 196 7.17 -11.23 -12.61
CA TYR A 196 6.60 -10.59 -13.79
C TYR A 196 5.22 -11.18 -14.07
N LEU A 197 4.25 -10.29 -14.24
CA LEU A 197 2.88 -10.61 -14.66
C LEU A 197 2.59 -9.85 -15.96
N PRO A 198 2.66 -10.51 -17.12
CA PRO A 198 2.33 -9.90 -18.40
C PRO A 198 0.87 -9.43 -18.44
N ILE A 199 0.61 -8.39 -19.22
CA ILE A 199 -0.73 -7.85 -19.40
C ILE A 199 -1.69 -8.92 -19.95
N ASN A 200 -2.83 -9.05 -19.26
CA ASN A 200 -4.00 -9.72 -19.78
C ASN A 200 -5.14 -8.69 -19.90
N LYS A 201 -5.48 -8.31 -21.12
CA LYS A 201 -6.48 -7.26 -21.40
C LYS A 201 -7.86 -7.56 -20.79
N ASN A 202 -8.26 -8.83 -20.72
CA ASN A 202 -9.53 -9.22 -20.12
C ASN A 202 -9.50 -8.99 -18.60
N VAL A 203 -8.40 -9.36 -17.92
CA VAL A 203 -8.22 -9.11 -16.48
C VAL A 203 -8.25 -7.61 -16.20
N LEU A 204 -7.50 -6.82 -17.00
CA LEU A 204 -7.48 -5.35 -16.84
C LEU A 204 -8.86 -4.72 -16.96
N SER A 205 -9.61 -5.09 -18.03
CA SER A 205 -10.96 -4.57 -18.26
C SER A 205 -11.89 -4.90 -17.10
N ARG A 206 -11.92 -6.16 -16.68
CA ARG A 206 -12.78 -6.61 -15.57
C ARG A 206 -12.46 -5.94 -14.25
N LEU A 207 -11.18 -5.87 -13.88
CA LEU A 207 -10.79 -5.24 -12.62
C LEU A 207 -11.09 -3.72 -12.60
N ARG A 208 -10.99 -3.04 -13.77
CA ARG A 208 -11.38 -1.62 -13.90
C ARG A 208 -12.89 -1.43 -13.80
N GLU A 209 -13.68 -2.28 -14.45
CA GLU A 209 -15.13 -2.28 -14.32
C GLU A 209 -15.55 -2.44 -12.84
N GLU A 210 -14.98 -3.43 -12.15
CA GLU A 210 -15.26 -3.67 -10.74
C GLU A 210 -14.80 -2.52 -9.82
N ALA A 211 -13.68 -1.86 -10.13
CA ALA A 211 -13.25 -0.67 -9.41
C ALA A 211 -14.23 0.48 -9.58
N THR A 212 -14.74 0.67 -10.81
CA THR A 212 -15.77 1.68 -11.10
C THR A 212 -17.07 1.39 -10.35
N VAL A 213 -17.52 0.13 -10.34
CA VAL A 213 -18.72 -0.27 -9.56
C VAL A 213 -18.53 0.04 -8.09
N ALA A 214 -17.38 -0.33 -7.49
CA ALA A 214 -17.09 -0.06 -6.09
C ALA A 214 -17.09 1.46 -5.78
N ALA A 215 -16.52 2.29 -6.67
CA ALA A 215 -16.52 3.74 -6.50
C ALA A 215 -17.93 4.34 -6.58
N VAL A 216 -18.79 3.81 -7.45
CA VAL A 216 -20.20 4.22 -7.52
C VAL A 216 -20.97 3.77 -6.27
N GLU A 217 -20.71 2.57 -5.75
CA GLU A 217 -21.29 2.11 -4.49
C GLU A 217 -20.92 3.02 -3.32
N ILE A 218 -19.67 3.47 -3.22
CA ILE A 218 -19.20 4.40 -2.18
C ILE A 218 -20.05 5.69 -2.18
N GLN A 219 -20.32 6.26 -3.36
CA GLN A 219 -21.11 7.50 -3.49
C GLN A 219 -22.56 7.35 -3.01
N HIS A 220 -23.14 6.17 -3.12
CA HIS A 220 -24.56 5.94 -2.90
C HIS A 220 -24.89 5.24 -1.58
N LEU A 221 -23.89 4.73 -0.85
CA LEU A 221 -24.13 4.07 0.42
C LEU A 221 -24.42 5.09 1.53
N THR A 222 -25.66 5.10 2.00
CA THR A 222 -26.10 6.02 3.07
C THR A 222 -25.83 5.47 4.47
N ARG A 223 -25.71 4.16 4.63
CA ARG A 223 -25.49 3.51 5.93
C ARG A 223 -24.46 2.40 5.83
N PRO A 224 -23.22 2.62 6.35
CA PRO A 224 -22.19 1.61 6.35
C PRO A 224 -22.56 0.40 7.22
N TYR A 225 -22.07 -0.76 6.86
CA TYR A 225 -22.29 -2.00 7.59
C TYR A 225 -21.01 -2.81 7.73
N ARG A 226 -20.96 -3.68 8.73
CA ARG A 226 -19.83 -4.52 9.07
C ARG A 226 -19.76 -5.74 8.16
N SER A 227 -18.55 -6.13 7.72
CA SER A 227 -18.37 -7.36 6.93
C SER A 227 -18.59 -8.63 7.76
N LEU A 228 -18.55 -8.53 9.09
CA LEU A 228 -18.72 -9.64 10.05
C LEU A 228 -17.79 -10.84 9.78
N ASN A 229 -16.64 -10.59 9.15
CA ASN A 229 -15.62 -11.61 8.91
C ASN A 229 -14.60 -11.61 10.07
N PRO A 230 -14.57 -12.65 10.93
CA PRO A 230 -13.67 -12.68 12.09
C PRO A 230 -12.18 -12.60 11.73
N MET A 231 -11.78 -13.12 10.57
CA MET A 231 -10.39 -13.08 10.11
C MET A 231 -9.96 -11.65 9.79
N LEU A 232 -10.79 -10.91 9.07
CA LEU A 232 -10.54 -9.48 8.76
C LEU A 232 -10.62 -8.61 10.01
N CYS A 233 -11.58 -8.88 10.91
CA CYS A 233 -11.74 -8.11 12.14
C CYS A 233 -10.57 -8.31 13.11
N ARG A 234 -9.90 -9.46 13.08
CA ARG A 234 -8.79 -9.75 14.00
C ARG A 234 -7.61 -8.80 13.86
N THR A 235 -7.31 -8.36 12.64
CA THR A 235 -6.18 -7.48 12.30
C THR A 235 -6.62 -6.05 11.96
N CYS A 236 -7.92 -5.75 12.11
CA CYS A 236 -8.46 -4.44 11.76
C CYS A 236 -8.02 -3.37 12.76
N SER A 237 -7.42 -2.29 12.27
CA SER A 237 -6.97 -1.15 13.09
C SER A 237 -8.12 -0.37 13.76
N TYR A 238 -9.36 -0.58 13.32
CA TYR A 238 -10.56 0.06 13.90
C TYR A 238 -11.38 -0.91 14.77
N ARG A 239 -10.78 -2.05 15.18
CA ARG A 239 -11.50 -3.09 15.91
C ARG A 239 -12.07 -2.61 17.24
N SER A 240 -11.28 -1.89 18.04
CA SER A 240 -11.70 -1.37 19.34
C SER A 240 -12.91 -0.45 19.21
N LEU A 241 -12.85 0.49 18.28
CA LEU A 241 -13.94 1.41 17.97
C LEU A 241 -15.18 0.65 17.49
N CYS A 242 -15.02 -0.26 16.53
CA CYS A 242 -16.11 -1.03 15.92
C CYS A 242 -16.82 -1.95 16.94
N ILE A 243 -16.08 -2.56 17.85
CA ILE A 243 -16.64 -3.39 18.93
C ILE A 243 -17.25 -2.50 20.02
N GLY A 244 -16.59 -1.37 20.34
CA GLY A 244 -17.12 -0.40 21.29
C GLY A 244 -18.51 0.11 20.91
N GLU A 245 -18.73 0.44 19.64
CA GLU A 245 -20.07 0.80 19.13
C GLU A 245 -21.10 -0.32 19.31
N LEU A 246 -20.73 -1.57 18.94
CA LEU A 246 -21.65 -2.71 19.09
C LEU A 246 -22.04 -2.97 20.54
N MET A 247 -21.14 -2.69 21.47
CA MET A 247 -21.36 -2.89 22.91
C MET A 247 -21.96 -1.68 23.61
N GLY A 248 -22.14 -0.56 22.90
CA GLY A 248 -22.64 0.70 23.49
C GLY A 248 -21.67 1.35 24.47
N LEU A 249 -20.36 1.19 24.26
CA LEU A 249 -19.32 1.84 25.05
C LEU A 249 -19.18 3.31 24.70
N ASP A 250 -18.38 4.05 25.48
CA ASP A 250 -18.04 5.45 25.18
C ASP A 250 -17.14 5.55 23.95
N VAL A 251 -17.78 5.66 22.79
CA VAL A 251 -17.11 5.74 21.47
C VAL A 251 -16.26 6.98 21.33
N GLU A 252 -16.70 8.11 21.91
CA GLU A 252 -15.93 9.36 21.84
C GLU A 252 -14.65 9.30 22.68
N PHE A 253 -14.68 8.58 23.79
CA PHE A 253 -13.48 8.31 24.55
C PHE A 253 -12.49 7.46 23.73
N ILE A 254 -12.96 6.38 23.09
CA ILE A 254 -12.11 5.50 22.24
C ILE A 254 -11.51 6.33 21.09
N LYS A 255 -12.30 7.12 20.37
CA LYS A 255 -11.82 7.97 19.27
C LYS A 255 -10.72 8.90 19.75
N ARG A 256 -10.95 9.61 20.85
CA ARG A 256 -9.98 10.58 21.37
C ARG A 256 -8.66 9.95 21.87
N THR A 257 -8.71 8.73 22.41
CA THR A 257 -7.53 8.06 22.98
C THR A 257 -6.72 7.27 21.97
N GLU A 258 -7.39 6.60 21.01
CA GLU A 258 -6.73 5.66 20.10
C GLU A 258 -6.53 6.20 18.69
N TYR A 259 -7.19 7.31 18.33
CA TYR A 259 -7.15 7.85 16.97
C TYR A 259 -6.74 9.32 16.94
N THR A 260 -6.32 9.75 15.76
CA THR A 260 -6.06 11.15 15.39
C THR A 260 -6.83 11.47 14.12
N GLU A 261 -6.92 12.75 13.74
CA GLU A 261 -7.50 13.16 12.47
C GLU A 261 -6.56 12.79 11.31
N ARG A 262 -7.10 12.09 10.32
CA ARG A 262 -6.41 11.73 9.07
C ARG A 262 -6.27 12.97 8.18
N ARG A 263 -5.05 13.25 7.71
CA ARG A 263 -4.76 14.37 6.82
C ARG A 263 -5.14 14.03 5.37
N GLN A 264 -5.50 15.04 4.56
CA GLN A 264 -5.82 14.83 3.14
C GLN A 264 -4.64 14.27 2.32
N GLN A 265 -3.41 14.59 2.70
CA GLN A 265 -2.21 14.08 2.03
C GLN A 265 -2.03 12.56 2.20
N ASP A 266 -2.60 11.99 3.26
CA ASP A 266 -2.49 10.56 3.54
C ASP A 266 -3.34 9.70 2.60
N ASP A 267 -4.32 10.29 1.90
CA ASP A 267 -5.20 9.57 0.97
C ASP A 267 -4.49 9.07 -0.30
N ASN A 268 -3.37 9.71 -0.68
CA ASN A 268 -2.57 9.36 -1.85
C ASN A 268 -1.27 8.63 -1.52
N ASN A 269 -0.85 8.64 -0.24
CA ASN A 269 0.45 8.15 0.21
C ASN A 269 0.35 6.84 1.02
N GLU A 270 -0.81 6.21 1.08
CA GLU A 270 -0.92 4.94 1.79
C GLU A 270 -0.33 3.80 1.00
N GLU A 271 0.72 3.29 1.56
CA GLU A 271 1.28 1.99 1.22
C GLU A 271 0.42 0.90 1.85
N ASP A 272 0.04 -0.05 1.02
CA ASP A 272 -0.68 -1.23 1.47
C ASP A 272 0.27 -2.19 2.17
N GLY A 273 0.51 -1.98 3.47
CA GLY A 273 1.03 -3.05 4.31
C GLY A 273 0.02 -4.19 4.31
N GLU A 274 0.34 -5.32 3.70
CA GLU A 274 -0.49 -6.51 3.82
C GLU A 274 -0.53 -6.92 5.29
N ALA A 275 -1.74 -7.14 5.83
CA ALA A 275 -1.91 -7.68 7.17
C ALA A 275 -1.25 -9.07 7.23
N GLU A 276 -0.35 -9.26 8.17
CA GLU A 276 0.29 -10.55 8.49
C GLU A 276 -0.70 -11.57 9.07
#